data_d7b3f143d53da73f322f2d9ec981ab1d
#
_entry.id   d7b3f143d53da73f322f2d9ec981ab1d
#
_cell.length_a   1.000
_cell.length_b   1.000
_cell.length_c   1.000
_cell.angle_alpha   90.00
_cell.angle_beta   90.00
_cell.angle_gamma   90.00
#
_symmetry.space_group_name_H-M   'P 1'
#
loop_
_entity.id
_entity.type
_entity.pdbx_description
1 polymer ?
#
loop_
_entity_poly.entity_id
_entity_poly.type
_entity_poly.pdbx_seq_one_letter_code
_entity_poly.pdbx_strand_id
1 'polypeptide(L)'
;RDWASLVQKIEGERRNYTVRDLAQIALVAALYVALTITPPLNAIGSNEIQFRVSEMLNFMAFYNRKYIWSVTIGCMISNFLSYGIVDVVVGGGSTLVFVTLGVYLFKRYEKTDLFNGWIRKDHFLFSIFFALSMFTIALELHILNKTPFFLNWLTTGLGEFASLIVGAILIKKIAQRIDLTQ
;
A
#
# COMPACT_ATOMS: atom_id res chain seq x y z
N ARG A 1 -34.88 -5.90 -4.28
CA ARG A 1 -33.72 -5.39 -3.55
C ARG A 1 -33.04 -4.30 -4.32
N ASP A 2 -32.83 -3.28 -3.64
CA ASP A 2 -32.62 -1.89 -4.01
C ASP A 2 -31.27 -1.61 -4.67
N TRP A 3 -31.16 -1.98 -5.95
CA TRP A 3 -30.05 -1.54 -6.79
C TRP A 3 -29.98 -0.01 -6.86
N ALA A 4 -31.13 0.66 -6.84
CA ALA A 4 -31.18 2.13 -6.86
C ALA A 4 -30.52 2.75 -5.64
N SER A 5 -30.75 2.19 -4.44
CA SER A 5 -30.12 2.69 -3.21
C SER A 5 -28.63 2.39 -3.16
N LEU A 6 -28.19 1.24 -3.70
CA LEU A 6 -26.78 0.90 -3.82
C LEU A 6 -26.07 1.82 -4.82
N VAL A 7 -26.68 2.05 -5.97
CA VAL A 7 -26.14 2.97 -6.99
C VAL A 7 -26.04 4.39 -6.43
N GLN A 8 -27.08 4.85 -5.74
CA GLN A 8 -27.09 6.16 -5.08
C GLN A 8 -26.00 6.28 -4.00
N LYS A 9 -25.76 5.21 -3.25
CA LYS A 9 -24.70 5.17 -2.24
C LYS A 9 -23.32 5.22 -2.88
N ILE A 10 -23.12 4.48 -3.97
CA ILE A 10 -21.86 4.49 -4.74
C ILE A 10 -21.65 5.85 -5.42
N GLU A 11 -22.70 6.44 -5.99
CA GLU A 11 -22.63 7.76 -6.59
C GLU A 11 -22.41 8.86 -5.54
N GLY A 12 -23.01 8.72 -4.36
CA GLY A 12 -22.78 9.59 -3.22
C GLY A 12 -21.33 9.55 -2.72
N GLU A 13 -20.75 8.36 -2.67
CA GLU A 13 -19.33 8.20 -2.31
C GLU A 13 -18.38 8.80 -3.37
N ARG A 14 -18.75 8.75 -4.65
CA ARG A 14 -17.94 9.33 -5.75
C ARG A 14 -17.94 10.86 -5.78
N ARG A 15 -19.02 11.49 -5.31
CA ARG A 15 -19.20 12.96 -5.39
C ARG A 15 -18.53 13.73 -4.27
N ASN A 16 -17.99 13.05 -3.23
CA ASN A 16 -17.67 13.71 -1.97
C ASN A 16 -16.19 14.00 -1.76
N TYR A 17 -15.36 13.97 -2.82
CA TYR A 17 -13.98 14.45 -2.71
C TYR A 17 -13.95 15.96 -2.85
N THR A 18 -13.67 16.62 -1.72
CA THR A 18 -13.46 18.07 -1.67
C THR A 18 -12.06 18.43 -2.19
N VAL A 19 -11.81 19.72 -2.39
CA VAL A 19 -10.45 20.21 -2.70
C VAL A 19 -9.45 19.80 -1.63
N ARG A 20 -9.87 19.81 -0.35
CA ARG A 20 -9.04 19.35 0.75
C ARG A 20 -8.67 17.87 0.61
N ASP A 21 -9.63 17.01 0.24
CA ASP A 21 -9.38 15.59 0.02
C ASP A 21 -8.38 15.36 -1.12
N LEU A 22 -8.54 16.08 -2.23
CA LEU A 22 -7.61 16.00 -3.36
C LEU A 22 -6.21 16.46 -2.97
N ALA A 23 -6.11 17.53 -2.19
CA ALA A 23 -4.82 18.03 -1.68
C ALA A 23 -4.15 17.00 -0.76
N GLN A 24 -4.91 16.35 0.11
CA GLN A 24 -4.39 15.30 0.99
C GLN A 24 -3.95 14.06 0.21
N ILE A 25 -4.71 13.64 -0.80
CA ILE A 25 -4.34 12.53 -1.68
C ILE A 25 -3.04 12.84 -2.40
N ALA A 26 -2.91 14.04 -2.96
CA ALA A 26 -1.70 14.47 -3.64
C ALA A 26 -0.49 14.56 -2.71
N LEU A 27 -0.68 15.06 -1.49
CA LEU A 27 0.38 15.15 -0.49
C LEU A 27 0.90 13.76 -0.10
N VAL A 28 0.01 12.82 0.17
CA VAL A 28 0.40 11.45 0.55
C VAL A 28 1.06 10.74 -0.63
N ALA A 29 0.58 10.92 -1.85
CA ALA A 29 1.22 10.39 -3.05
C ALA A 29 2.64 10.94 -3.21
N ALA A 30 2.83 12.25 -2.99
CA ALA A 30 4.14 12.89 -3.04
C ALA A 30 5.08 12.35 -1.95
N LEU A 31 4.57 12.12 -0.75
CA LEU A 31 5.32 11.48 0.33
C LEU A 31 5.74 10.06 -0.03
N TYR A 32 4.87 9.29 -0.65
CA TYR A 32 5.17 7.94 -1.11
C TYR A 32 6.34 7.97 -2.10
N VAL A 33 6.28 8.84 -3.09
CA VAL A 33 7.35 9.00 -4.09
C VAL A 33 8.65 9.42 -3.41
N ALA A 34 8.61 10.43 -2.54
CA ALA A 34 9.79 10.93 -1.83
C ALA A 34 10.45 9.84 -0.98
N LEU A 35 9.67 9.08 -0.24
CA LEU A 35 10.19 7.98 0.60
C LEU A 35 10.75 6.82 -0.23
N THR A 36 10.31 6.67 -1.47
CA THR A 36 10.78 5.60 -2.36
C THR A 36 12.06 5.99 -3.08
N ILE A 37 12.13 7.20 -3.64
CA ILE A 37 13.23 7.60 -4.53
C ILE A 37 14.37 8.35 -3.85
N THR A 38 14.19 8.85 -2.62
CA THR A 38 15.21 9.62 -1.91
C THR A 38 16.36 8.71 -1.50
N PRO A 39 17.62 9.02 -1.84
CA PRO A 39 18.78 8.33 -1.29
C PRO A 39 18.90 8.64 0.22
N PRO A 40 19.26 7.69 1.09
CA PRO A 40 19.59 6.27 0.87
C PRO A 40 18.41 5.33 0.82
N LEU A 41 17.17 5.81 0.95
CA LEU A 41 15.96 4.98 0.97
C LEU A 41 15.78 4.22 -0.34
N ASN A 42 16.12 4.83 -1.47
CA ASN A 42 16.11 4.18 -2.78
C ASN A 42 17.06 2.98 -2.83
N ALA A 43 18.26 3.11 -2.27
CA ALA A 43 19.23 2.03 -2.25
C ALA A 43 18.74 0.81 -1.48
N ILE A 44 18.05 1.00 -0.35
CA ILE A 44 17.46 -0.07 0.45
C ILE A 44 16.30 -0.72 -0.32
N GLY A 45 15.45 0.08 -0.95
CA GLY A 45 14.26 -0.39 -1.68
C GLY A 45 14.57 -1.09 -3.00
N SER A 46 15.78 -0.94 -3.55
CA SER A 46 16.18 -1.50 -4.85
C SER A 46 17.02 -2.75 -4.75
N ASN A 47 17.35 -3.23 -3.55
CA ASN A 47 18.09 -4.46 -3.32
C ASN A 47 17.22 -5.71 -3.53
N GLU A 48 17.85 -6.89 -3.54
CA GLU A 48 17.16 -8.17 -3.67
C GLU A 48 16.06 -8.34 -2.61
N ILE A 49 16.34 -7.93 -1.38
CA ILE A 49 15.33 -7.83 -0.32
C ILE A 49 14.88 -6.37 -0.28
N GLN A 50 13.75 -6.10 -0.90
CA GLN A 50 13.24 -4.73 -1.04
C GLN A 50 12.58 -4.26 0.24
N PHE A 51 13.31 -3.50 1.04
CA PHE A 51 12.77 -2.83 2.22
C PHE A 51 12.35 -1.41 1.83
N ARG A 52 11.05 -1.18 1.67
CA ARG A 52 10.48 0.10 1.24
C ARG A 52 9.76 0.80 2.39
N VAL A 53 10.31 1.89 2.87
CA VAL A 53 9.69 2.68 3.94
C VAL A 53 8.34 3.25 3.50
N SER A 54 8.20 3.59 2.22
CA SER A 54 6.94 4.11 1.66
C SER A 54 5.75 3.16 1.79
N GLU A 55 5.98 1.86 1.93
CA GLU A 55 4.89 0.88 2.07
C GLU A 55 4.06 1.07 3.34
N MET A 56 4.60 1.75 4.36
CA MET A 56 3.82 2.10 5.56
C MET A 56 2.59 2.95 5.22
N LEU A 57 2.64 3.73 4.15
CA LEU A 57 1.54 4.58 3.72
C LEU A 57 0.33 3.78 3.22
N ASN A 58 0.50 2.50 2.87
CA ASN A 58 -0.62 1.60 2.54
C ASN A 58 -1.63 1.50 3.69
N PHE A 59 -1.16 1.60 4.93
CA PHE A 59 -2.03 1.54 6.10
C PHE A 59 -2.93 2.77 6.26
N MET A 60 -2.61 3.90 5.64
CA MET A 60 -3.47 5.07 5.63
C MET A 60 -4.81 4.78 4.97
N ALA A 61 -4.85 3.86 4.01
CA ALA A 61 -6.08 3.43 3.35
C ALA A 61 -7.06 2.76 4.32
N PHE A 62 -6.58 2.17 5.42
CA PHE A 62 -7.42 1.61 6.48
C PHE A 62 -8.11 2.69 7.33
N TYR A 63 -7.54 3.88 7.39
CA TYR A 63 -8.13 5.02 8.09
C TYR A 63 -9.07 5.80 7.20
N ASN A 64 -8.73 5.95 5.92
CA ASN A 64 -9.59 6.62 4.94
C ASN A 64 -9.31 6.06 3.53
N ARG A 65 -10.35 5.59 2.86
CA ARG A 65 -10.27 4.95 1.54
C ARG A 65 -9.65 5.83 0.45
N LYS A 66 -9.73 7.16 0.58
CA LYS A 66 -9.13 8.07 -0.42
C LYS A 66 -7.63 7.85 -0.59
N TYR A 67 -6.95 7.37 0.43
CA TYR A 67 -5.51 7.09 0.39
C TYR A 67 -5.13 5.84 -0.41
N ILE A 68 -6.09 5.03 -0.82
CA ILE A 68 -5.85 3.98 -1.83
C ILE A 68 -5.33 4.62 -3.12
N TRP A 69 -5.92 5.72 -3.54
CA TRP A 69 -5.48 6.48 -4.70
C TRP A 69 -4.07 7.05 -4.51
N SER A 70 -3.76 7.54 -3.32
CA SER A 70 -2.45 8.09 -2.99
C SER A 70 -1.33 7.07 -3.17
N VAL A 71 -1.50 5.88 -2.60
CA VAL A 71 -0.48 4.84 -2.66
C VAL A 71 -0.37 4.24 -4.06
N THR A 72 -1.48 4.11 -4.78
CA THR A 72 -1.49 3.63 -6.16
C THR A 72 -0.76 4.61 -7.08
N ILE A 73 -1.09 5.89 -7.03
CA ILE A 73 -0.46 6.94 -7.84
C ILE A 73 1.02 7.07 -7.47
N GLY A 74 1.34 7.08 -6.18
CA GLY A 74 2.71 7.16 -5.71
C GLY A 74 3.55 5.98 -6.17
N CYS A 75 3.01 4.77 -6.11
CA CYS A 75 3.65 3.56 -6.62
C CYS A 75 3.89 3.65 -8.13
N MET A 76 2.91 4.10 -8.89
CA MET A 76 3.02 4.26 -10.34
C MET A 76 4.12 5.27 -10.70
N ILE A 77 4.14 6.43 -10.07
CA ILE A 77 5.15 7.48 -10.31
C ILE A 77 6.54 6.98 -9.93
N SER A 78 6.69 6.35 -8.78
CA SER A 78 7.97 5.82 -8.30
C SER A 78 8.52 4.75 -9.25
N ASN A 79 7.67 3.85 -9.71
CA ASN A 79 8.06 2.79 -10.63
C ASN A 79 8.40 3.34 -12.02
N PHE A 80 7.68 4.34 -12.49
CA PHE A 80 8.00 5.02 -13.75
C PHE A 80 9.38 5.66 -13.72
N LEU A 81 9.71 6.35 -12.63
CA LEU A 81 11.00 7.01 -12.46
C LEU A 81 12.16 6.04 -12.28
N SER A 82 11.90 4.87 -11.65
CA SER A 82 12.96 3.94 -11.25
C SER A 82 13.14 2.76 -12.20
N TYR A 83 12.05 2.23 -12.77
CA TYR A 83 12.07 0.93 -13.48
C TYR A 83 11.44 0.96 -14.88
N GLY A 84 10.46 1.81 -15.13
CA GLY A 84 9.80 1.96 -16.42
C GLY A 84 8.33 1.55 -16.43
N ILE A 85 7.75 1.50 -17.65
CA ILE A 85 6.29 1.40 -17.85
C ILE A 85 5.68 0.06 -17.41
N VAL A 86 6.41 -1.06 -17.55
CA VAL A 86 5.91 -2.38 -17.15
C VAL A 86 5.69 -2.43 -15.65
N ASP A 87 6.64 -1.90 -14.88
CA ASP A 87 6.53 -1.81 -13.42
C ASP A 87 5.42 -0.85 -12.98
N VAL A 88 5.13 0.18 -13.76
CA VAL A 88 3.99 1.06 -13.53
C VAL A 88 2.69 0.27 -13.56
N VAL A 89 2.50 -0.54 -14.59
CA VAL A 89 1.27 -1.33 -14.77
C VAL A 89 1.16 -2.43 -13.71
N VAL A 90 2.21 -3.24 -13.55
CA VAL A 90 2.21 -4.38 -12.62
C VAL A 90 2.16 -3.89 -11.18
N GLY A 91 3.06 -2.99 -10.79
CA GLY A 91 3.15 -2.47 -9.42
C GLY A 91 1.93 -1.65 -9.03
N GLY A 92 1.52 -0.71 -9.88
CA GLY A 92 0.34 0.12 -9.63
C GLY A 92 -0.95 -0.69 -9.60
N GLY A 93 -1.13 -1.59 -10.57
CA GLY A 93 -2.29 -2.48 -10.62
C GLY A 93 -2.35 -3.42 -9.41
N SER A 94 -1.23 -4.03 -9.03
CA SER A 94 -1.14 -4.87 -7.83
C SER A 94 -1.46 -4.09 -6.56
N THR A 95 -0.90 -2.90 -6.40
CA THR A 95 -1.18 -2.03 -5.25
C THR A 95 -2.66 -1.69 -5.17
N LEU A 96 -3.26 -1.26 -6.28
CA LEU A 96 -4.68 -0.91 -6.31
C LEU A 96 -5.54 -2.10 -5.91
N VAL A 97 -5.33 -3.26 -6.53
CA VAL A 97 -6.13 -4.46 -6.29
C VAL A 97 -5.94 -4.97 -4.86
N PHE A 98 -4.70 -5.19 -4.42
CA PHE A 98 -4.44 -5.85 -3.14
C PHE A 98 -4.62 -4.93 -1.94
N VAL A 99 -4.36 -3.63 -2.05
CA VAL A 99 -4.68 -2.68 -0.98
C VAL A 99 -6.19 -2.57 -0.82
N THR A 100 -6.93 -2.45 -1.91
CA THR A 100 -8.39 -2.40 -1.88
C THR A 100 -8.99 -3.67 -1.26
N LEU A 101 -8.55 -4.84 -1.73
CA LEU A 101 -8.99 -6.12 -1.16
C LEU A 101 -8.64 -6.24 0.32
N GLY A 102 -7.44 -5.84 0.70
CA GLY A 102 -7.00 -5.88 2.10
C GLY A 102 -7.84 -5.00 3.00
N VAL A 103 -8.14 -3.79 2.58
CA VAL A 103 -9.00 -2.86 3.34
C VAL A 103 -10.39 -3.49 3.57
N TYR A 104 -11.00 -4.06 2.53
CA TYR A 104 -12.32 -4.68 2.65
C TYR A 104 -12.29 -5.97 3.47
N LEU A 105 -11.30 -6.84 3.26
CA LEU A 105 -11.23 -8.13 3.92
C LEU A 105 -10.95 -8.03 5.42
N PHE A 106 -10.11 -7.07 5.82
CA PHE A 106 -9.64 -6.97 7.20
C PHE A 106 -10.30 -5.86 8.01
N LYS A 107 -11.29 -5.16 7.45
CA LYS A 107 -11.98 -4.06 8.12
C LYS A 107 -12.57 -4.44 9.48
N ARG A 108 -13.10 -5.65 9.60
CA ARG A 108 -13.70 -6.16 10.85
C ARG A 108 -12.72 -6.25 12.02
N TYR A 109 -11.42 -6.24 11.76
CA TYR A 109 -10.37 -6.34 12.77
C TYR A 109 -9.79 -4.98 13.17
N GLU A 110 -10.34 -3.89 12.70
CA GLU A 110 -9.77 -2.54 12.88
C GLU A 110 -9.68 -2.09 14.35
N LYS A 111 -10.51 -2.66 15.23
CA LYS A 111 -10.53 -2.33 16.66
C LYS A 111 -9.75 -3.31 17.54
N THR A 112 -9.12 -4.29 16.94
CA THR A 112 -8.37 -5.33 17.66
C THR A 112 -6.88 -5.07 17.53
N ASP A 113 -6.15 -5.15 18.65
CA ASP A 113 -4.69 -4.99 18.69
C ASP A 113 -4.01 -6.32 18.96
N LEU A 114 -2.76 -6.45 18.47
CA LEU A 114 -1.88 -7.59 18.72
C LEU A 114 -0.59 -7.11 19.39
N PHE A 115 0.17 -8.03 19.98
CA PHE A 115 1.47 -7.75 20.59
C PHE A 115 1.40 -6.62 21.63
N ASN A 116 0.45 -6.73 22.58
CA ASN A 116 0.26 -5.75 23.65
C ASN A 116 -0.02 -4.32 23.14
N GLY A 117 -0.75 -4.20 22.02
CA GLY A 117 -1.11 -2.91 21.46
C GLY A 117 -0.08 -2.27 20.55
N TRP A 118 1.00 -2.99 20.20
CA TRP A 118 2.03 -2.47 19.30
C TRP A 118 1.54 -2.34 17.86
N ILE A 119 0.68 -3.27 17.41
CA ILE A 119 0.21 -3.32 16.04
C ILE A 119 -1.28 -3.66 16.00
N ARG A 120 -2.02 -3.06 15.09
CA ARG A 120 -3.43 -3.42 14.86
C ARG A 120 -3.50 -4.76 14.15
N LYS A 121 -4.53 -5.55 14.51
CA LYS A 121 -4.74 -6.88 13.92
C LYS A 121 -4.96 -6.80 12.41
N ASP A 122 -5.74 -5.82 11.94
CA ASP A 122 -5.98 -5.62 10.51
C ASP A 122 -4.68 -5.29 9.76
N HIS A 123 -3.82 -4.48 10.33
CA HIS A 123 -2.52 -4.15 9.74
C HIS A 123 -1.59 -5.36 9.69
N PHE A 124 -1.56 -6.17 10.73
CA PHE A 124 -0.75 -7.39 10.77
C PHE A 124 -1.22 -8.39 9.70
N LEU A 125 -2.53 -8.63 9.61
CA LEU A 125 -3.10 -9.52 8.60
C LEU A 125 -2.87 -8.99 7.18
N PHE A 126 -2.99 -7.69 6.99
CA PHE A 126 -2.69 -7.04 5.71
C PHE A 126 -1.22 -7.23 5.33
N SER A 127 -0.30 -7.13 6.29
CA SER A 127 1.13 -7.33 6.04
C SER A 127 1.42 -8.71 5.48
N ILE A 128 0.81 -9.74 6.05
CA ILE A 128 0.92 -11.12 5.54
C ILE A 128 0.29 -11.23 4.15
N PHE A 129 -0.91 -10.71 3.97
CA PHE A 129 -1.66 -10.77 2.72
C PHE A 129 -0.91 -10.06 1.58
N PHE A 130 -0.42 -8.85 1.83
CA PHE A 130 0.29 -8.07 0.84
C PHE A 130 1.66 -8.68 0.50
N ALA A 131 2.36 -9.23 1.50
CA ALA A 131 3.61 -9.95 1.27
C ALA A 131 3.40 -11.16 0.36
N LEU A 132 2.32 -11.91 0.55
CA LEU A 132 1.96 -13.02 -0.34
C LEU A 132 1.61 -12.53 -1.74
N SER A 133 1.03 -11.35 -1.87
CA SER A 133 0.68 -10.74 -3.17
C SER A 133 1.91 -10.37 -4.02
N MET A 134 3.11 -10.41 -3.45
CA MET A 134 4.35 -10.16 -4.18
C MET A 134 4.64 -11.21 -5.27
N PHE A 135 3.84 -12.26 -5.38
CA PHE A 135 3.94 -13.19 -6.51
C PHE A 135 3.80 -12.48 -7.87
N THR A 136 3.05 -11.38 -7.93
CA THR A 136 2.90 -10.58 -9.16
C THR A 136 4.22 -9.94 -9.59
N ILE A 137 4.93 -9.37 -8.64
CA ILE A 137 6.25 -8.77 -8.87
C ILE A 137 7.28 -9.86 -9.18
N ALA A 138 7.23 -10.98 -8.45
CA ALA A 138 8.11 -12.12 -8.70
C ALA A 138 7.91 -12.70 -10.10
N LEU A 139 6.66 -12.80 -10.56
CA LEU A 139 6.32 -13.24 -11.91
C LEU A 139 6.86 -12.27 -12.95
N GLU A 140 6.70 -10.98 -12.75
CA GLU A 140 7.26 -9.94 -13.62
C GLU A 140 8.79 -10.09 -13.75
N LEU A 141 9.50 -10.20 -12.62
CA LEU A 141 10.96 -10.37 -12.60
C LEU A 141 11.39 -11.68 -13.28
N HIS A 142 10.64 -12.75 -13.09
CA HIS A 142 10.90 -14.03 -13.73
C HIS A 142 10.79 -13.94 -15.26
N ILE A 143 9.77 -13.28 -15.77
CA ILE A 143 9.54 -13.11 -17.20
C ILE A 143 10.58 -12.18 -17.82
N LEU A 144 10.84 -11.03 -17.20
CA LEU A 144 11.70 -9.99 -17.75
C LEU A 144 13.19 -10.28 -17.57
N ASN A 145 13.58 -10.75 -16.39
CA ASN A 145 14.99 -10.94 -16.01
C ASN A 145 15.43 -12.40 -15.98
N LYS A 146 14.52 -13.34 -16.27
CA LYS A 146 14.77 -14.79 -16.26
C LYS A 146 15.33 -15.31 -14.92
N THR A 147 14.95 -14.65 -13.82
CA THR A 147 15.35 -15.05 -12.47
C THR A 147 14.39 -16.10 -11.89
N PRO A 148 14.81 -16.92 -10.88
CA PRO A 148 13.92 -17.94 -10.30
C PRO A 148 12.67 -17.33 -9.65
N PHE A 149 11.49 -17.80 -10.03
CA PHE A 149 10.21 -17.28 -9.55
C PHE A 149 10.05 -17.42 -8.03
N PHE A 150 10.27 -18.62 -7.50
CA PHE A 150 10.06 -18.87 -6.06
C PHE A 150 11.05 -18.09 -5.18
N LEU A 151 12.31 -17.98 -5.63
CA LEU A 151 13.31 -17.19 -4.92
C LEU A 151 12.93 -15.70 -4.93
N ASN A 152 12.50 -15.17 -6.07
CA ASN A 152 12.03 -13.79 -6.18
C ASN A 152 10.82 -13.54 -5.29
N TRP A 153 9.86 -14.46 -5.29
CA TRP A 153 8.68 -14.35 -4.42
C TRP A 153 9.07 -14.32 -2.95
N LEU A 154 9.97 -15.21 -2.54
CA LEU A 154 10.45 -15.26 -1.16
C LEU A 154 11.17 -13.96 -0.77
N THR A 155 12.12 -13.50 -1.58
CA THR A 155 12.92 -12.30 -1.26
C THR A 155 12.08 -11.02 -1.27
N THR A 156 11.24 -10.81 -2.27
CA THR A 156 10.35 -9.66 -2.34
C THR A 156 9.29 -9.70 -1.24
N GLY A 157 8.72 -10.87 -0.98
CA GLY A 157 7.72 -11.07 0.06
C GLY A 157 8.27 -10.80 1.47
N LEU A 158 9.48 -11.29 1.77
CA LEU A 158 10.14 -11.04 3.05
C LEU A 158 10.46 -9.55 3.24
N GLY A 159 10.99 -8.90 2.23
CA GLY A 159 11.28 -7.46 2.26
C GLY A 159 10.02 -6.64 2.48
N GLU A 160 8.97 -6.96 1.77
CA GLU A 160 7.66 -6.32 1.88
C GLU A 160 7.04 -6.53 3.26
N PHE A 161 7.08 -7.76 3.76
CA PHE A 161 6.56 -8.09 5.09
C PHE A 161 7.29 -7.31 6.18
N ALA A 162 8.63 -7.25 6.13
CA ALA A 162 9.43 -6.49 7.08
C ALA A 162 9.08 -4.99 7.02
N SER A 163 8.97 -4.44 5.82
CA SER A 163 8.59 -3.03 5.60
C SER A 163 7.22 -2.73 6.19
N LEU A 164 6.26 -3.60 5.95
CA LEU A 164 4.88 -3.43 6.42
C LEU A 164 4.77 -3.57 7.94
N ILE A 165 5.49 -4.50 8.56
CA ILE A 165 5.48 -4.64 10.03
C ILE A 165 6.04 -3.38 10.70
N VAL A 166 7.19 -2.91 10.25
CA VAL A 166 7.78 -1.66 10.75
C VAL A 166 6.84 -0.49 10.50
N GLY A 167 6.29 -0.41 9.30
CA GLY A 167 5.34 0.63 8.91
C GLY A 167 4.05 0.62 9.72
N ALA A 168 3.52 -0.57 10.02
CA ALA A 168 2.31 -0.72 10.83
C ALA A 168 2.50 -0.15 12.25
N ILE A 169 3.66 -0.40 12.86
CA ILE A 169 4.00 0.16 14.17
C ILE A 169 4.10 1.68 14.10
N LEU A 170 4.78 2.21 13.08
CA LEU A 170 4.94 3.65 12.90
C LEU A 170 3.62 4.36 12.62
N ILE A 171 2.79 3.83 11.74
CA ILE A 171 1.50 4.43 11.39
C ILE A 171 0.56 4.42 12.59
N LYS A 172 0.57 3.36 13.40
CA LYS A 172 -0.23 3.34 14.63
C LYS A 172 0.15 4.47 15.57
N LYS A 173 1.45 4.73 15.74
CA LYS A 173 1.93 5.85 16.56
C LYS A 173 1.57 7.21 15.97
N ILE A 174 1.65 7.36 14.65
CA ILE A 174 1.27 8.59 13.94
C ILE A 174 -0.23 8.85 14.10
N ALA A 175 -1.06 7.81 13.97
CA ALA A 175 -2.50 7.92 14.10
C ALA A 175 -2.96 8.36 15.50
N GLN A 176 -2.14 8.14 16.53
CA GLN A 176 -2.42 8.63 17.88
C GLN A 176 -2.26 10.14 18.02
N ARG A 177 -1.48 10.76 17.12
CA ARG A 177 -1.19 12.21 17.15
C ARG A 177 -1.93 12.99 16.07
N ILE A 178 -2.21 12.36 14.94
CA ILE A 178 -2.85 12.96 13.77
C ILE A 178 -4.08 12.15 13.43
N ASP A 179 -5.21 12.83 13.17
CA ASP A 179 -6.42 12.15 12.73
C ASP A 179 -6.32 11.81 11.25
N LEU A 180 -6.05 10.54 10.94
CA LEU A 180 -5.91 10.03 9.57
C LEU A 180 -7.27 9.68 8.93
N THR A 181 -8.37 9.78 9.69
CA THR A 181 -9.72 9.47 9.18
C THR A 181 -10.36 10.62 8.44
N GLN A 182 -9.82 11.83 8.57
CA GLN A 182 -10.35 13.03 7.92
C GLN A 182 -9.78 13.29 6.54
#